data_ee2079eb20235f4c9d21fcb27e4c5567
#
_entry.id   ee2079eb20235f4c9d21fcb27e4c5567
#
_cell.length_a   1.000
_cell.length_b   1.000
_cell.length_c   1.000
_cell.angle_alpha   90.00
_cell.angle_beta   90.00
_cell.angle_gamma   90.00
#
_symmetry.space_group_name_H-M   'P 1'
#
loop_
_entity.id
_entity.type
_entity.pdbx_description
1 polymer ?
#
loop_
_entity_poly.entity_id
_entity_poly.type
_entity_poly.pdbx_seq_one_letter_code
_entity_poly.pdbx_strand_id
1 'polypeptide(L)'
;MPDSHGTLCINSFYPETELNITEIQEYEKQILIRMKSISKDCRCPKCGCITDKYHGTYIRKVQDLPILGKRVQLEICSHEYECINDGCEATTFTETFDGFLNTYSRMTERCADFICTLAMESSCEGCARICKALGIKISGDTVIRLLLRKYEVLPGPEVGDVIGVDDFAYKKRHTYGTIIVNEENHEPIALLDGRNGDTLRDWLRNNKHIKVVTRDRASAYAKVISEELPDAMQVADRFHLHQNLLEAIKKALNHEVPATVNIPHAEQSAVIKETCKKN
;
A
#
# COMPACT_ATOMS: atom_id res chain seq x y z
N MET A 1 -13.99 -29.62 -41.46
CA MET A 1 -13.61 -28.51 -40.53
C MET A 1 -12.68 -29.11 -39.50
N PRO A 2 -11.43 -28.70 -39.39
CA PRO A 2 -10.53 -29.25 -38.37
C PRO A 2 -10.87 -28.65 -37.02
N ASP A 3 -11.11 -29.51 -36.05
CA ASP A 3 -11.31 -29.17 -34.65
C ASP A 3 -10.00 -28.60 -34.13
N SER A 4 -9.99 -27.27 -33.97
CA SER A 4 -8.91 -26.56 -33.28
C SER A 4 -9.07 -26.73 -31.76
N HIS A 5 -8.76 -27.92 -31.26
CA HIS A 5 -8.44 -28.03 -29.84
C HIS A 5 -7.10 -27.32 -29.62
N GLY A 6 -7.17 -26.05 -29.25
CA GLY A 6 -6.00 -25.30 -28.83
C GLY A 6 -5.36 -25.98 -27.64
N THR A 7 -4.28 -26.68 -27.86
CA THR A 7 -3.45 -27.23 -26.79
C THR A 7 -2.87 -26.05 -26.03
N LEU A 8 -3.32 -25.82 -24.78
CA LEU A 8 -2.79 -24.78 -23.92
C LEU A 8 -1.32 -25.14 -23.64
N CYS A 9 -0.40 -24.44 -24.30
CA CYS A 9 1.02 -24.61 -24.03
C CYS A 9 1.35 -23.91 -22.73
N ILE A 10 1.73 -24.64 -21.72
CA ILE A 10 2.06 -24.12 -20.39
C ILE A 10 3.21 -23.09 -20.45
N ASN A 11 4.10 -23.20 -21.44
CA ASN A 11 5.15 -22.21 -21.70
C ASN A 11 4.55 -20.81 -22.01
N SER A 12 3.31 -20.71 -22.49
CA SER A 12 2.65 -19.43 -22.75
C SER A 12 2.30 -18.65 -21.48
N PHE A 13 2.35 -19.27 -20.30
CA PHE A 13 2.20 -18.58 -19.01
C PHE A 13 3.48 -17.85 -18.57
N TYR A 14 4.61 -18.10 -19.25
CA TYR A 14 5.92 -17.51 -18.96
C TYR A 14 6.60 -17.02 -20.25
N PRO A 15 5.90 -16.23 -21.10
CA PRO A 15 6.36 -15.94 -22.47
C PRO A 15 7.58 -15.02 -22.55
N GLU A 16 7.86 -14.26 -21.50
CA GLU A 16 8.88 -13.19 -21.51
C GLU A 16 10.20 -13.63 -20.85
N THR A 17 10.29 -14.88 -20.44
CA THR A 17 11.46 -15.36 -19.71
C THR A 17 12.30 -16.29 -20.57
N GLU A 18 13.62 -16.18 -20.50
CA GLU A 18 14.59 -17.13 -21.08
C GLU A 18 14.63 -18.44 -20.29
N LEU A 19 13.47 -18.88 -19.83
CA LEU A 19 13.29 -20.07 -19.00
C LEU A 19 12.47 -21.12 -19.72
N ASN A 20 12.96 -22.36 -19.73
CA ASN A 20 12.21 -23.49 -20.23
C ASN A 20 11.67 -24.34 -19.09
N ILE A 21 10.36 -24.65 -19.13
CA ILE A 21 9.74 -25.57 -18.17
C ILE A 21 10.21 -26.98 -18.47
N THR A 22 10.84 -27.64 -17.51
CA THR A 22 11.36 -29.00 -17.61
C THR A 22 10.42 -30.01 -16.98
N GLU A 23 9.67 -29.63 -15.94
CA GLU A 23 8.80 -30.55 -15.24
C GLU A 23 7.69 -29.79 -14.51
N ILE A 24 6.50 -30.38 -14.44
CA ILE A 24 5.38 -29.91 -13.61
C ILE A 24 4.88 -31.06 -12.78
N GLN A 25 4.84 -30.86 -11.47
CA GLN A 25 4.30 -31.81 -10.51
C GLN A 25 3.11 -31.19 -9.79
N GLU A 26 1.96 -31.83 -9.88
CA GLU A 26 0.77 -31.40 -9.19
C GLU A 26 0.55 -32.22 -7.92
N TYR A 27 0.36 -31.51 -6.80
CA TYR A 27 -0.02 -32.06 -5.51
C TYR A 27 -1.42 -31.53 -5.12
N GLU A 28 -1.99 -32.08 -4.07
CA GLU A 28 -3.33 -31.69 -3.59
C GLU A 28 -3.48 -30.17 -3.40
N LYS A 29 -2.48 -29.53 -2.79
CA LYS A 29 -2.52 -28.10 -2.41
C LYS A 29 -1.40 -27.26 -3.04
N GLN A 30 -0.59 -27.86 -3.91
CA GLN A 30 0.58 -27.19 -4.49
C GLN A 30 0.84 -27.69 -5.91
N ILE A 31 1.32 -26.79 -6.75
CA ILE A 31 1.90 -27.06 -8.05
C ILE A 31 3.38 -26.68 -7.98
N LEU A 32 4.25 -27.63 -8.28
CA LEU A 32 5.68 -27.42 -8.40
C LEU A 32 6.05 -27.36 -9.90
N ILE A 33 6.65 -26.25 -10.31
CA ILE A 33 7.10 -26.06 -11.69
C ILE A 33 8.62 -25.93 -11.66
N ARG A 34 9.31 -26.85 -12.33
CA ARG A 34 10.76 -26.79 -12.52
C ARG A 34 11.09 -26.13 -13.84
N MET A 35 11.98 -25.17 -13.78
CA MET A 35 12.43 -24.38 -14.92
C MET A 35 13.94 -24.41 -15.00
N LYS A 36 14.46 -24.31 -16.22
CA LYS A 36 15.89 -24.17 -16.47
C LYS A 36 16.12 -23.00 -17.42
N SER A 37 17.13 -22.20 -17.11
CA SER A 37 17.59 -21.15 -18.02
C SER A 37 18.09 -21.75 -19.34
N ILE A 38 17.78 -21.03 -20.41
CA ILE A 38 18.28 -21.30 -21.77
C ILE A 38 19.23 -20.22 -22.28
N SER A 39 19.50 -19.19 -21.42
CA SER A 39 20.44 -18.12 -21.72
C SER A 39 21.85 -18.68 -22.01
N LYS A 40 22.52 -18.10 -22.99
CA LYS A 40 23.90 -18.46 -23.36
C LYS A 40 24.91 -17.45 -22.84
N ASP A 41 24.47 -16.23 -22.56
CA ASP A 41 25.26 -15.15 -22.01
C ASP A 41 24.44 -14.36 -21.02
N CYS A 42 25.11 -13.52 -20.22
CA CYS A 42 24.44 -12.67 -19.27
C CYS A 42 25.23 -11.37 -19.05
N ARG A 43 24.50 -10.32 -18.67
CA ARG A 43 25.08 -9.01 -18.35
C ARG A 43 25.44 -8.94 -16.86
N CYS A 44 26.69 -8.60 -16.56
CA CYS A 44 27.11 -8.37 -15.18
C CYS A 44 26.31 -7.24 -14.54
N PRO A 45 25.66 -7.45 -13.37
CA PRO A 45 24.83 -6.43 -12.72
C PRO A 45 25.64 -5.25 -12.15
N LYS A 46 26.95 -5.40 -12.01
CA LYS A 46 27.83 -4.35 -11.47
C LYS A 46 28.42 -3.44 -12.56
N CYS A 47 28.99 -4.02 -13.60
CA CYS A 47 29.72 -3.24 -14.63
C CYS A 47 29.05 -3.24 -16.00
N GLY A 48 27.94 -4.02 -16.18
CA GLY A 48 27.23 -4.12 -17.45
C GLY A 48 27.95 -4.90 -18.56
N CYS A 49 29.12 -5.49 -18.31
CA CYS A 49 29.85 -6.31 -19.27
C CYS A 49 29.06 -7.60 -19.56
N ILE A 50 28.92 -7.96 -20.84
CA ILE A 50 28.28 -9.21 -21.25
C ILE A 50 29.34 -10.30 -21.22
N THR A 51 28.99 -11.47 -20.67
CA THR A 51 29.86 -12.64 -20.57
C THR A 51 29.08 -13.91 -20.86
N ASP A 52 29.74 -14.85 -21.55
CA ASP A 52 29.29 -16.22 -21.76
C ASP A 52 30.09 -17.23 -20.91
N LYS A 53 30.97 -16.69 -20.03
CA LYS A 53 31.84 -17.51 -19.19
C LYS A 53 31.03 -18.16 -18.07
N TYR A 54 30.51 -19.35 -18.38
CA TYR A 54 29.71 -20.15 -17.47
C TYR A 54 30.56 -20.63 -16.28
N HIS A 55 30.07 -20.40 -15.05
CA HIS A 55 30.68 -20.82 -13.81
C HIS A 55 29.98 -22.03 -13.18
N GLY A 56 28.64 -22.00 -13.16
CA GLY A 56 27.85 -23.04 -12.52
C GLY A 56 26.34 -22.83 -12.60
N THR A 57 25.61 -23.57 -11.79
CA THR A 57 24.16 -23.40 -11.64
C THR A 57 23.76 -23.18 -10.20
N TYR A 58 22.71 -22.40 -10.02
CA TYR A 58 22.08 -22.13 -8.73
C TYR A 58 20.59 -22.39 -8.79
N ILE A 59 20.04 -23.17 -7.85
CA ILE A 59 18.60 -23.45 -7.79
C ILE A 59 17.92 -22.46 -6.85
N ARG A 60 17.00 -21.66 -7.41
CA ARG A 60 16.16 -20.71 -6.67
C ARG A 60 14.77 -21.30 -6.46
N LYS A 61 14.27 -21.20 -5.21
CA LYS A 61 12.87 -21.54 -4.89
C LYS A 61 12.08 -20.27 -4.78
N VAL A 62 11.13 -20.07 -5.69
CA VAL A 62 10.38 -18.82 -5.88
C VAL A 62 8.89 -19.12 -5.80
N GLN A 63 8.15 -18.29 -5.09
CA GLN A 63 6.70 -18.35 -5.03
C GLN A 63 6.10 -17.53 -6.17
N ASP A 64 5.04 -18.06 -6.77
CA ASP A 64 4.28 -17.36 -7.82
C ASP A 64 2.81 -17.24 -7.44
N LEU A 65 2.01 -16.58 -8.29
CA LEU A 65 0.57 -16.50 -8.11
C LEU A 65 -0.06 -17.89 -8.08
N PRO A 66 -1.05 -18.13 -7.22
CA PRO A 66 -1.71 -19.43 -7.12
C PRO A 66 -2.53 -19.74 -8.39
N ILE A 67 -2.62 -21.00 -8.74
CA ILE A 67 -3.43 -21.50 -9.86
C ILE A 67 -4.56 -22.34 -9.27
N LEU A 68 -5.82 -21.95 -9.55
CA LEU A 68 -7.03 -22.65 -9.08
C LEU A 68 -7.01 -22.97 -7.56
N GLY A 69 -6.54 -22.01 -6.76
CA GLY A 69 -6.44 -22.16 -5.31
C GLY A 69 -5.26 -22.99 -4.82
N LYS A 70 -4.44 -23.56 -5.70
CA LYS A 70 -3.22 -24.28 -5.36
C LYS A 70 -2.03 -23.33 -5.34
N ARG A 71 -1.21 -23.41 -4.30
CA ARG A 71 0.04 -22.67 -4.20
C ARG A 71 0.98 -23.07 -5.36
N VAL A 72 1.59 -22.09 -6.00
CA VAL A 72 2.61 -22.32 -7.03
C VAL A 72 4.00 -22.09 -6.45
N GLN A 73 4.85 -23.06 -6.60
CA GLN A 73 6.27 -23.03 -6.27
C GLN A 73 7.09 -23.25 -7.55
N LEU A 74 7.95 -22.31 -7.86
CA LEU A 74 8.91 -22.44 -8.95
C LEU A 74 10.24 -22.91 -8.38
N GLU A 75 10.89 -23.88 -9.02
CA GLU A 75 12.30 -24.23 -8.83
C GLU A 75 13.05 -23.88 -10.11
N ILE A 76 13.79 -22.78 -10.05
CA ILE A 76 14.47 -22.20 -11.21
C ILE A 76 15.95 -22.55 -11.12
N CYS A 77 16.44 -23.34 -12.08
CA CYS A 77 17.85 -23.62 -12.28
C CYS A 77 18.46 -22.49 -13.11
N SER A 78 19.00 -21.49 -12.42
CA SER A 78 19.66 -20.33 -13.00
C SER A 78 21.13 -20.63 -13.28
N HIS A 79 21.70 -19.96 -14.27
CA HIS A 79 23.14 -20.03 -14.55
C HIS A 79 23.91 -19.01 -13.71
N GLU A 80 25.12 -19.37 -13.32
CA GLU A 80 26.13 -18.47 -12.74
C GLU A 80 27.21 -18.22 -13.76
N TYR A 81 27.65 -16.96 -13.86
CA TYR A 81 28.68 -16.51 -14.80
C TYR A 81 29.82 -15.84 -14.07
N GLU A 82 31.02 -15.86 -14.67
CA GLU A 82 32.17 -15.05 -14.24
C GLU A 82 32.18 -13.72 -14.98
N CYS A 83 32.47 -12.64 -14.24
CA CYS A 83 32.70 -11.35 -14.87
C CYS A 83 34.09 -11.34 -15.53
N ILE A 84 34.13 -10.96 -16.81
CA ILE A 84 35.39 -10.90 -17.61
C ILE A 84 36.06 -9.51 -17.53
N ASN A 85 35.48 -8.56 -16.81
CA ASN A 85 36.08 -7.25 -16.59
C ASN A 85 36.96 -7.27 -15.34
N ASP A 86 38.27 -7.24 -15.50
CA ASP A 86 39.25 -7.26 -14.42
C ASP A 86 39.12 -6.08 -13.44
N GLY A 87 38.51 -4.96 -13.86
CA GLY A 87 38.22 -3.82 -13.00
C GLY A 87 36.90 -3.91 -12.23
N CYS A 88 36.16 -5.02 -12.36
CA CYS A 88 34.88 -5.19 -11.70
C CYS A 88 35.04 -5.87 -10.33
N GLU A 89 34.34 -5.37 -9.32
CA GLU A 89 34.31 -6.01 -7.99
C GLU A 89 33.58 -7.36 -7.97
N ALA A 90 32.74 -7.63 -8.95
CA ALA A 90 32.03 -8.90 -9.05
C ALA A 90 32.92 -9.94 -9.75
N THR A 91 33.29 -11.02 -9.06
CA THR A 91 33.98 -12.16 -9.68
C THR A 91 33.00 -13.10 -10.33
N THR A 92 31.92 -13.45 -9.63
CA THR A 92 30.83 -14.29 -10.14
C THR A 92 29.48 -13.62 -9.84
N PHE A 93 28.48 -13.94 -10.63
CA PHE A 93 27.10 -13.46 -10.45
C PHE A 93 26.11 -14.44 -11.07
N THR A 94 24.91 -14.49 -10.49
CA THR A 94 23.79 -15.27 -11.04
C THR A 94 23.01 -14.41 -12.02
N GLU A 95 22.54 -14.99 -13.10
CA GLU A 95 21.68 -14.31 -14.08
C GLU A 95 20.41 -13.73 -13.44
N THR A 96 19.90 -12.68 -14.06
CA THR A 96 18.64 -12.01 -13.68
C THR A 96 17.60 -12.28 -14.77
N PHE A 97 16.34 -12.24 -14.40
CA PHE A 97 15.20 -12.41 -15.30
C PHE A 97 14.33 -11.15 -15.18
N ASP A 98 14.71 -10.12 -15.94
CA ASP A 98 14.07 -8.81 -15.89
C ASP A 98 12.56 -8.91 -16.20
N GLY A 99 11.73 -8.19 -15.42
CA GLY A 99 10.27 -8.24 -15.52
C GLY A 99 9.63 -9.54 -15.01
N PHE A 100 10.41 -10.52 -14.57
CA PHE A 100 9.90 -11.77 -14.03
C PHE A 100 10.36 -12.01 -12.59
N LEU A 101 11.65 -11.88 -12.31
CA LEU A 101 12.23 -12.23 -11.02
C LEU A 101 13.38 -11.31 -10.64
N ASN A 102 13.17 -10.44 -9.69
CA ASN A 102 14.19 -9.55 -9.15
C ASN A 102 15.33 -10.31 -8.44
N THR A 103 16.50 -9.71 -8.43
CA THR A 103 17.67 -10.23 -7.72
C THR A 103 17.34 -10.48 -6.25
N TYR A 104 17.72 -11.67 -5.75
CA TYR A 104 17.42 -12.15 -4.39
C TYR A 104 15.94 -12.26 -4.01
N SER A 105 15.00 -12.02 -4.93
CA SER A 105 13.58 -12.19 -4.64
C SER A 105 13.22 -13.67 -4.45
N ARG A 106 12.30 -13.94 -3.52
CA ARG A 106 11.70 -15.27 -3.29
C ARG A 106 10.28 -15.38 -3.86
N MET A 107 9.85 -14.39 -4.63
CA MET A 107 8.58 -14.38 -5.33
C MET A 107 8.75 -13.68 -6.69
N THR A 108 7.90 -14.04 -7.65
CA THR A 108 7.86 -13.39 -8.97
C THR A 108 7.42 -11.93 -8.85
N GLU A 109 7.78 -11.08 -9.81
CA GLU A 109 7.36 -9.67 -9.82
C GLU A 109 5.83 -9.55 -9.87
N ARG A 110 5.16 -10.33 -10.72
CA ARG A 110 3.68 -10.34 -10.78
C ARG A 110 3.02 -10.73 -9.46
N CYS A 111 3.64 -11.64 -8.68
CA CYS A 111 3.15 -12.00 -7.35
C CYS A 111 3.36 -10.83 -6.37
N ALA A 112 4.49 -10.14 -6.42
CA ALA A 112 4.76 -8.96 -5.60
C ALA A 112 3.82 -7.81 -5.95
N ASP A 113 3.55 -7.56 -7.23
CA ASP A 113 2.62 -6.53 -7.71
C ASP A 113 1.18 -6.80 -7.27
N PHE A 114 0.74 -8.05 -7.38
CA PHE A 114 -0.58 -8.45 -6.87
C PHE A 114 -0.70 -8.18 -5.37
N ILE A 115 0.33 -8.52 -4.58
CA ILE A 115 0.35 -8.27 -3.14
C ILE A 115 0.32 -6.76 -2.84
N CYS A 116 1.10 -5.95 -3.56
CA CYS A 116 1.09 -4.50 -3.41
C CYS A 116 -0.29 -3.91 -3.72
N THR A 117 -0.92 -4.33 -4.82
CA THR A 117 -2.27 -3.88 -5.19
C THR A 117 -3.30 -4.23 -4.10
N LEU A 118 -3.26 -5.46 -3.59
CA LEU A 118 -4.16 -5.88 -2.50
C LEU A 118 -3.89 -5.11 -1.20
N ALA A 119 -2.65 -4.75 -0.93
CA ALA A 119 -2.28 -3.98 0.26
C ALA A 119 -2.74 -2.52 0.22
N MET A 120 -2.97 -1.96 -0.96
CA MET A 120 -3.55 -0.62 -1.09
C MET A 120 -5.04 -0.59 -0.69
N GLU A 121 -5.74 -1.72 -0.80
CA GLU A 121 -7.15 -1.87 -0.45
C GLU A 121 -7.37 -2.40 0.98
N SER A 122 -6.29 -2.72 1.71
CA SER A 122 -6.39 -3.33 3.04
C SER A 122 -5.19 -2.97 3.94
N SER A 123 -5.27 -3.28 5.24
CA SER A 123 -4.07 -3.21 6.07
C SER A 123 -3.06 -4.30 5.68
N CYS A 124 -1.76 -4.07 5.92
CA CYS A 124 -0.70 -5.06 5.59
C CYS A 124 -0.94 -6.42 6.25
N GLU A 125 -1.47 -6.45 7.48
CA GLU A 125 -1.89 -7.68 8.16
C GLU A 125 -3.15 -8.29 7.53
N GLY A 126 -4.09 -7.47 7.07
CA GLY A 126 -5.27 -7.90 6.32
C GLY A 126 -4.87 -8.54 5.00
N CYS A 127 -4.00 -7.89 4.25
CA CYS A 127 -3.40 -8.41 3.02
C CYS A 127 -2.72 -9.76 3.25
N ALA A 128 -1.88 -9.90 4.29
CA ALA A 128 -1.21 -11.16 4.59
C ALA A 128 -2.19 -12.30 4.91
N ARG A 129 -3.31 -12.02 5.60
CA ARG A 129 -4.36 -13.02 5.86
C ARG A 129 -5.08 -13.45 4.58
N ILE A 130 -5.41 -12.50 3.70
CA ILE A 130 -6.05 -12.79 2.41
C ILE A 130 -5.09 -13.61 1.53
N CYS A 131 -3.84 -13.18 1.42
CA CYS A 131 -2.78 -13.89 0.71
C CYS A 131 -2.65 -15.35 1.19
N LYS A 132 -2.65 -15.57 2.51
CA LYS A 132 -2.61 -16.92 3.09
C LYS A 132 -3.81 -17.77 2.68
N ALA A 133 -5.02 -17.20 2.65
CA ALA A 133 -6.23 -17.89 2.19
C ALA A 133 -6.16 -18.28 0.72
N LEU A 134 -5.48 -17.46 -0.11
CA LEU A 134 -5.22 -17.73 -1.53
C LEU A 134 -4.06 -18.70 -1.78
N GLY A 135 -3.31 -19.10 -0.75
CA GLY A 135 -2.16 -19.98 -0.88
C GLY A 135 -0.82 -19.25 -1.04
N ILE A 136 -0.78 -17.93 -0.95
CA ILE A 136 0.44 -17.12 -0.97
C ILE A 136 0.97 -17.00 0.47
N LYS A 137 2.22 -17.42 0.70
CA LYS A 137 2.85 -17.37 2.02
C LYS A 137 3.61 -16.07 2.21
N ILE A 138 3.06 -15.14 3.00
CA ILE A 138 3.66 -13.85 3.29
C ILE A 138 3.26 -13.36 4.69
N SER A 139 4.07 -12.49 5.31
CA SER A 139 3.78 -11.78 6.56
C SER A 139 3.50 -10.30 6.29
N GLY A 140 2.80 -9.63 7.21
CA GLY A 140 2.55 -8.18 7.16
C GLY A 140 3.82 -7.36 7.02
N ASP A 141 4.90 -7.72 7.73
CA ASP A 141 6.20 -7.06 7.62
C ASP A 141 6.80 -7.16 6.20
N THR A 142 6.60 -8.31 5.53
CA THR A 142 7.09 -8.47 4.15
C THR A 142 6.24 -7.65 3.18
N VAL A 143 4.93 -7.52 3.43
CA VAL A 143 4.05 -6.63 2.67
C VAL A 143 4.54 -5.18 2.79
N ILE A 144 4.85 -4.72 4.01
CA ILE A 144 5.41 -3.37 4.23
C ILE A 144 6.69 -3.17 3.44
N ARG A 145 7.63 -4.14 3.48
CA ARG A 145 8.89 -4.03 2.71
C ARG A 145 8.68 -3.99 1.20
N LEU A 146 7.68 -4.70 0.67
CA LEU A 146 7.33 -4.64 -0.75
C LEU A 146 6.80 -3.26 -1.13
N LEU A 147 5.89 -2.71 -0.32
CA LEU A 147 5.34 -1.37 -0.53
C LEU A 147 6.44 -0.30 -0.48
N LEU A 148 7.30 -0.33 0.54
CA LEU A 148 8.40 0.63 0.67
C LEU A 148 9.33 0.57 -0.55
N ARG A 149 9.72 -0.63 -1.00
CA ARG A 149 10.56 -0.80 -2.20
C ARG A 149 9.88 -0.22 -3.45
N LYS A 150 8.58 -0.44 -3.61
CA LYS A 150 7.80 0.09 -4.74
C LYS A 150 7.67 1.61 -4.65
N TYR A 151 7.49 2.15 -3.45
CA TYR A 151 7.35 3.57 -3.20
C TYR A 151 8.66 4.35 -3.37
N GLU A 152 9.81 3.77 -2.98
CA GLU A 152 11.13 4.38 -3.13
C GLU A 152 11.49 4.70 -4.59
N VAL A 153 10.87 4.01 -5.55
CA VAL A 153 11.09 4.21 -7.00
C VAL A 153 10.16 5.29 -7.58
N LEU A 154 9.07 5.62 -6.87
CA LEU A 154 8.12 6.62 -7.33
C LEU A 154 8.66 8.03 -7.07
N PRO A 155 8.41 8.99 -7.99
CA PRO A 155 8.72 10.39 -7.71
C PRO A 155 7.94 10.83 -6.47
N GLY A 156 8.57 11.66 -5.64
CA GLY A 156 7.89 12.27 -4.50
C GLY A 156 6.66 13.08 -4.94
N PRO A 157 5.65 13.20 -4.08
CA PRO A 157 4.45 13.98 -4.39
C PRO A 157 4.83 15.45 -4.64
N GLU A 158 4.16 16.10 -5.59
CA GLU A 158 4.35 17.51 -5.89
C GLU A 158 3.71 18.38 -4.80
N VAL A 159 4.47 19.31 -4.27
CA VAL A 159 4.00 20.26 -3.25
C VAL A 159 3.44 21.50 -3.96
N GLY A 160 2.12 21.63 -3.95
CA GLY A 160 1.41 22.78 -4.53
C GLY A 160 1.52 24.06 -3.68
N ASP A 161 0.99 25.16 -4.21
CA ASP A 161 0.90 26.45 -3.52
C ASP A 161 -0.13 26.46 -2.38
N VAL A 162 -1.09 25.52 -2.40
CA VAL A 162 -2.21 25.40 -1.45
C VAL A 162 -2.16 24.05 -0.78
N ILE A 163 -1.98 24.04 0.54
CA ILE A 163 -1.91 22.82 1.32
C ILE A 163 -2.91 22.79 2.46
N GLY A 164 -3.33 21.57 2.83
CA GLY A 164 -4.09 21.27 4.03
C GLY A 164 -3.21 20.63 5.11
N VAL A 165 -3.40 21.02 6.36
CA VAL A 165 -2.69 20.46 7.52
C VAL A 165 -3.71 20.02 8.56
N ASP A 166 -3.69 18.73 8.89
CA ASP A 166 -4.58 18.15 9.91
C ASP A 166 -3.82 17.16 10.81
N ASP A 167 -4.36 16.89 12.02
CA ASP A 167 -3.80 15.87 12.89
C ASP A 167 -4.60 14.57 12.83
N PHE A 168 -3.91 13.45 12.93
CA PHE A 168 -4.56 12.15 12.99
C PHE A 168 -3.93 11.25 14.05
N ALA A 169 -4.71 10.30 14.56
CA ALA A 169 -4.26 9.40 15.60
C ALA A 169 -3.86 8.04 15.00
N TYR A 170 -2.58 7.68 15.03
CA TYR A 170 -2.13 6.31 14.79
C TYR A 170 -2.70 5.34 15.83
N LYS A 171 -2.72 5.80 17.10
CA LYS A 171 -3.33 5.09 18.19
C LYS A 171 -4.06 6.10 19.07
N LYS A 172 -5.40 5.99 19.12
CA LYS A 172 -6.24 6.91 19.89
C LYS A 172 -5.68 7.13 21.30
N ARG A 173 -5.49 8.39 21.69
CA ARG A 173 -4.99 8.88 22.98
C ARG A 173 -3.49 8.60 23.26
N HIS A 174 -2.73 8.05 22.31
CA HIS A 174 -1.32 7.72 22.53
C HIS A 174 -0.38 8.37 21.51
N THR A 175 -0.57 8.09 20.22
CA THR A 175 0.35 8.54 19.17
C THR A 175 -0.43 9.27 18.10
N TYR A 176 0.03 10.46 17.78
CA TYR A 176 -0.55 11.32 16.75
C TYR A 176 0.49 11.61 15.68
N GLY A 177 0.02 11.92 14.50
CA GLY A 177 0.81 12.43 13.40
C GLY A 177 0.10 13.62 12.76
N THR A 178 0.86 14.36 11.95
CA THR A 178 0.35 15.44 11.11
C THR A 178 0.33 14.96 9.68
N ILE A 179 -0.80 15.09 9.01
CA ILE A 179 -0.93 14.86 7.58
C ILE A 179 -0.89 16.20 6.84
N ILE A 180 -0.16 16.23 5.73
CA ILE A 180 -0.14 17.36 4.80
C ILE A 180 -0.70 16.88 3.48
N VAL A 181 -1.68 17.60 2.93
CA VAL A 181 -2.39 17.29 1.70
C VAL A 181 -2.25 18.44 0.73
N ASN A 182 -2.07 18.16 -0.54
CA ASN A 182 -2.20 19.15 -1.61
C ASN A 182 -3.69 19.40 -1.85
N GLU A 183 -4.17 20.61 -1.63
CA GLU A 183 -5.59 20.97 -1.78
C GLU A 183 -6.03 21.08 -3.25
N GLU A 184 -5.10 21.12 -4.21
CA GLU A 184 -5.44 21.22 -5.63
C GLU A 184 -5.81 19.85 -6.22
N ASN A 185 -5.09 18.79 -5.84
CA ASN A 185 -5.31 17.42 -6.34
C ASN A 185 -5.79 16.43 -5.25
N HIS A 186 -5.88 16.89 -3.99
CA HIS A 186 -6.26 16.11 -2.81
C HIS A 186 -5.32 14.92 -2.50
N GLU A 187 -4.09 14.97 -2.96
CA GLU A 187 -3.09 13.93 -2.67
C GLU A 187 -2.35 14.19 -1.36
N PRO A 188 -2.10 13.15 -0.53
CA PRO A 188 -1.23 13.28 0.62
C PRO A 188 0.20 13.58 0.19
N ILE A 189 0.77 14.66 0.72
CA ILE A 189 2.15 15.09 0.41
C ILE A 189 3.13 14.55 1.45
N ALA A 190 2.77 14.63 2.73
CA ALA A 190 3.65 14.21 3.81
C ALA A 190 2.86 13.71 5.02
N LEU A 191 3.49 12.77 5.73
CA LEU A 191 3.08 12.31 7.06
C LEU A 191 4.21 12.63 8.02
N LEU A 192 3.93 13.46 9.03
CA LEU A 192 4.91 13.90 10.00
C LEU A 192 4.57 13.35 11.38
N ASP A 193 5.60 13.07 12.18
CA ASP A 193 5.41 12.59 13.54
C ASP A 193 4.98 13.71 14.47
N GLY A 194 4.05 13.40 15.37
CA GLY A 194 3.55 14.34 16.38
C GLY A 194 2.54 15.36 15.85
N ARG A 195 2.02 16.18 16.75
CA ARG A 195 1.04 17.25 16.51
C ARG A 195 1.42 18.56 17.19
N ASN A 196 2.60 18.68 17.75
CA ASN A 196 3.07 19.86 18.47
C ASN A 196 3.60 20.97 17.56
N GLY A 197 3.73 20.70 16.25
CA GLY A 197 4.20 21.64 15.24
C GLY A 197 5.71 21.62 14.97
N ASP A 198 6.53 20.90 15.75
CA ASP A 198 7.98 20.92 15.55
C ASP A 198 8.39 20.30 14.21
N THR A 199 7.85 19.12 13.89
CA THR A 199 8.09 18.45 12.62
C THR A 199 7.50 19.22 11.44
N LEU A 200 6.35 19.87 11.63
CA LEU A 200 5.76 20.76 10.63
C LEU A 200 6.67 21.96 10.35
N ARG A 201 7.31 22.53 11.37
CA ARG A 201 8.27 23.63 11.24
C ARG A 201 9.41 23.27 10.29
N ASP A 202 10.03 22.10 10.53
CA ASP A 202 11.16 21.65 9.71
C ASP A 202 10.73 21.37 8.27
N TRP A 203 9.54 20.83 8.07
CA TRP A 203 8.98 20.60 6.75
C TRP A 203 8.68 21.92 6.00
N LEU A 204 8.07 22.90 6.64
CA LEU A 204 7.75 24.22 6.06
C LEU A 204 9.00 25.03 5.70
N ARG A 205 10.12 24.84 6.41
CA ARG A 205 11.40 25.47 6.06
C ARG A 205 11.88 25.08 4.67
N ASN A 206 11.60 23.87 4.25
CA ASN A 206 11.96 23.37 2.92
C ASN A 206 10.91 23.70 1.84
N ASN A 207 9.75 24.25 2.21
CA ASN A 207 8.61 24.48 1.32
C ASN A 207 8.09 25.93 1.43
N LYS A 208 8.96 26.91 1.23
CA LYS A 208 8.66 28.36 1.39
C LYS A 208 7.77 28.96 0.30
N HIS A 209 7.51 28.23 -0.78
CA HIS A 209 6.67 28.69 -1.90
C HIS A 209 5.16 28.63 -1.60
N ILE A 210 4.77 27.98 -0.52
CA ILE A 210 3.36 27.79 -0.14
C ILE A 210 2.70 29.16 0.16
N LYS A 211 1.56 29.40 -0.45
CA LYS A 211 0.80 30.66 -0.36
C LYS A 211 -0.43 30.56 0.52
N VAL A 212 -1.05 29.38 0.59
CA VAL A 212 -2.28 29.16 1.38
C VAL A 212 -2.16 27.88 2.17
N VAL A 213 -2.51 27.94 3.46
CA VAL A 213 -2.54 26.79 4.35
C VAL A 213 -3.93 26.67 4.98
N THR A 214 -4.66 25.62 4.61
CA THR A 214 -5.89 25.23 5.33
C THR A 214 -5.52 24.42 6.55
N ARG A 215 -6.16 24.64 7.68
CA ARG A 215 -5.87 23.93 8.93
C ARG A 215 -7.07 23.92 9.86
N ASP A 216 -7.02 23.00 10.82
CA ASP A 216 -7.87 23.04 11.98
C ASP A 216 -7.56 24.27 12.87
N ARG A 217 -8.29 24.45 13.96
CA ARG A 217 -8.08 25.54 14.91
C ARG A 217 -6.92 25.31 15.89
N ALA A 218 -6.09 24.28 15.72
CA ALA A 218 -4.98 24.00 16.63
C ALA A 218 -4.00 25.18 16.69
N SER A 219 -3.82 25.74 17.87
CA SER A 219 -2.96 26.91 18.09
C SER A 219 -1.49 26.65 17.77
N ALA A 220 -1.03 25.40 17.92
CA ALA A 220 0.34 24.99 17.62
C ALA A 220 0.66 25.16 16.14
N TYR A 221 -0.20 24.69 15.24
CA TYR A 221 0.00 24.85 13.79
C TYR A 221 -0.07 26.31 13.38
N ALA A 222 -1.05 27.06 13.89
CA ALA A 222 -1.19 28.49 13.58
C ALA A 222 0.10 29.26 13.85
N LYS A 223 0.71 29.04 15.02
CA LYS A 223 1.95 29.69 15.42
C LYS A 223 3.10 29.34 14.49
N VAL A 224 3.31 28.06 14.23
CA VAL A 224 4.40 27.58 13.37
C VAL A 224 4.25 28.11 11.95
N ILE A 225 3.06 28.07 11.36
CA ILE A 225 2.80 28.59 10.02
C ILE A 225 3.08 30.10 9.96
N SER A 226 2.62 30.89 10.96
CA SER A 226 2.90 32.34 11.00
C SER A 226 4.39 32.66 11.13
N GLU A 227 5.16 31.82 11.83
CA GLU A 227 6.60 32.01 12.00
C GLU A 227 7.40 31.62 10.75
N GLU A 228 7.03 30.51 10.09
CA GLU A 228 7.78 29.97 8.95
C GLU A 228 7.30 30.51 7.60
N LEU A 229 6.01 30.84 7.48
CA LEU A 229 5.38 31.35 6.25
C LEU A 229 4.59 32.63 6.58
N PRO A 230 5.24 33.76 6.90
CA PRO A 230 4.57 34.99 7.33
C PRO A 230 3.62 35.58 6.29
N ASP A 231 3.91 35.35 5.00
CA ASP A 231 3.11 35.86 3.88
C ASP A 231 1.99 34.90 3.45
N ALA A 232 1.94 33.68 3.99
CA ALA A 232 0.92 32.71 3.62
C ALA A 232 -0.42 33.01 4.29
N MET A 233 -1.49 32.90 3.50
CA MET A 233 -2.85 33.00 4.01
C MET A 233 -3.22 31.72 4.78
N GLN A 234 -3.63 31.88 6.06
CA GLN A 234 -4.16 30.78 6.84
C GLN A 234 -5.69 30.75 6.77
N VAL A 235 -6.26 29.62 6.37
CA VAL A 235 -7.70 29.39 6.24
C VAL A 235 -8.13 28.35 7.26
N ALA A 236 -9.17 28.65 8.04
CA ALA A 236 -9.73 27.69 8.98
C ALA A 236 -10.57 26.63 8.22
N ASP A 237 -10.38 25.36 8.54
CA ASP A 237 -11.17 24.29 7.96
C ASP A 237 -12.67 24.46 8.28
N ARG A 238 -13.47 24.45 7.23
CA ARG A 238 -14.92 24.65 7.27
C ARG A 238 -15.63 23.57 8.10
N PHE A 239 -15.15 22.35 8.11
CA PHE A 239 -15.71 21.26 8.91
C PHE A 239 -15.61 21.56 10.41
N HIS A 240 -14.45 22.02 10.88
CA HIS A 240 -14.24 22.40 12.29
C HIS A 240 -15.04 23.64 12.69
N LEU A 241 -15.25 24.59 11.76
CA LEU A 241 -16.15 25.73 12.00
C LEU A 241 -17.59 25.27 12.21
N HIS A 242 -18.08 24.37 11.36
CA HIS A 242 -19.42 23.80 11.46
C HIS A 242 -19.61 22.99 12.75
N GLN A 243 -18.67 22.14 13.13
CA GLN A 243 -18.71 21.38 14.37
C GLN A 243 -18.78 22.31 15.59
N ASN A 244 -17.93 23.33 15.65
CA ASN A 244 -17.94 24.30 16.75
C ASN A 244 -19.27 25.04 16.86
N LEU A 245 -19.88 25.39 15.72
CA LEU A 245 -21.21 26.02 15.69
C LEU A 245 -22.27 25.06 16.26
N LEU A 246 -22.26 23.81 15.84
CA LEU A 246 -23.21 22.79 16.34
C LEU A 246 -23.02 22.54 17.84
N GLU A 247 -21.77 22.51 18.32
CA GLU A 247 -21.50 22.39 19.77
C GLU A 247 -21.99 23.62 20.57
N ALA A 248 -21.79 24.82 20.04
CA ALA A 248 -22.30 26.05 20.67
C ALA A 248 -23.83 26.05 20.73
N ILE A 249 -24.50 25.70 19.64
CA ILE A 249 -25.96 25.54 19.57
C ILE A 249 -26.43 24.49 20.59
N LYS A 250 -25.77 23.31 20.62
CA LYS A 250 -26.10 22.24 21.57
C LYS A 250 -25.96 22.70 23.01
N LYS A 251 -24.90 23.45 23.35
CA LYS A 251 -24.69 24.00 24.67
C LYS A 251 -25.81 25.01 25.05
N ALA A 252 -26.16 25.90 24.12
CA ALA A 252 -27.24 26.88 24.33
C ALA A 252 -28.59 26.17 24.53
N LEU A 253 -28.92 25.18 23.67
CA LEU A 253 -30.16 24.42 23.83
C LEU A 253 -30.22 23.62 25.12
N ASN A 254 -29.13 23.01 25.56
CA ASN A 254 -29.08 22.27 26.83
C ASN A 254 -29.20 23.19 28.04
N HIS A 255 -28.88 24.48 27.92
CA HIS A 255 -29.08 25.46 28.96
C HIS A 255 -30.54 25.91 29.06
N GLU A 256 -31.19 26.08 27.91
CA GLU A 256 -32.58 26.63 27.85
C GLU A 256 -33.63 25.50 27.96
N VAL A 257 -33.33 24.27 27.48
CA VAL A 257 -34.26 23.15 27.53
C VAL A 257 -33.92 22.22 28.69
N PRO A 258 -34.86 22.00 29.64
CA PRO A 258 -34.61 21.10 30.75
C PRO A 258 -34.39 19.66 30.27
N ALA A 259 -33.42 18.96 30.89
CA ALA A 259 -33.06 17.59 30.54
C ALA A 259 -34.20 16.57 30.65
N THR A 260 -35.26 16.93 31.35
CA THR A 260 -36.45 16.11 31.54
C THR A 260 -37.69 16.97 31.31
N VAL A 261 -38.48 16.63 30.32
CA VAL A 261 -39.80 17.24 30.10
C VAL A 261 -40.83 16.27 30.65
N ASN A 262 -41.56 16.70 31.70
CA ASN A 262 -42.74 15.94 32.15
C ASN A 262 -43.86 16.17 31.16
N ILE A 263 -44.09 15.14 30.32
CA ILE A 263 -45.28 15.09 29.45
C ILE A 263 -46.44 14.67 30.35
N PRO A 264 -47.45 15.54 30.61
CA PRO A 264 -48.62 15.13 31.35
C PRO A 264 -49.24 13.97 30.59
N HIS A 265 -49.48 12.83 31.29
CA HIS A 265 -50.22 11.71 30.71
C HIS A 265 -51.58 12.25 30.29
N ALA A 266 -51.89 12.21 28.99
CA ALA A 266 -53.23 12.39 28.51
C ALA A 266 -54.10 11.36 29.23
N GLU A 267 -55.15 11.82 29.90
CA GLU A 267 -56.15 10.93 30.49
C GLU A 267 -56.51 9.85 29.50
N GLN A 268 -56.35 8.59 29.91
CA GLN A 268 -56.68 7.43 29.09
C GLN A 268 -58.16 7.49 28.73
N SER A 269 -58.45 8.03 27.59
CA SER A 269 -59.76 7.85 26.98
C SER A 269 -59.99 6.33 26.78
N ALA A 270 -61.04 5.82 27.38
CA ALA A 270 -61.43 4.43 27.43
C ALA A 270 -61.32 3.78 26.03
N VAL A 271 -60.30 2.93 25.82
CA VAL A 271 -60.19 2.08 24.63
C VAL A 271 -61.24 0.99 24.77
N ILE A 272 -62.26 1.08 23.96
CA ILE A 272 -63.28 0.02 23.74
C ILE A 272 -62.52 -1.26 23.31
N LYS A 273 -62.66 -2.27 24.14
CA LYS A 273 -62.22 -3.63 23.84
C LYS A 273 -63.16 -4.25 22.81
N GLU A 274 -62.83 -4.18 21.53
CA GLU A 274 -63.40 -5.05 20.54
C GLU A 274 -62.72 -6.43 20.61
N THR A 275 -63.48 -7.38 21.15
CA THR A 275 -63.16 -8.80 21.13
C THR A 275 -63.34 -9.32 19.69
N CYS A 276 -62.28 -9.52 18.96
CA CYS A 276 -62.30 -10.38 17.81
C CYS A 276 -62.48 -11.81 18.22
N LYS A 277 -63.72 -12.35 18.04
CA LYS A 277 -63.99 -13.78 18.05
C LYS A 277 -63.43 -14.42 16.79
N LYS A 278 -62.70 -15.48 17.00
CA LYS A 278 -62.29 -16.39 15.94
C LYS A 278 -63.49 -16.99 15.20
N ASN A 279 -63.36 -17.07 13.90
CA ASN A 279 -63.80 -18.22 13.09
C ASN A 279 -62.65 -18.55 12.12
#